data_5950b5e36d6eec5448720c4fca3149b1
#
_entry.id   5950b5e36d6eec5448720c4fca3149b1
#
_cell.length_a   1.000
_cell.length_b   1.000
_cell.length_c   1.000
_cell.angle_alpha   90.00
_cell.angle_beta   90.00
_cell.angle_gamma   90.00
#
_symmetry.space_group_name_H-M   'P 1'
#
loop_
_entity.id
_entity.type
_entity.pdbx_description
1 polymer ?
#
loop_
_entity_poly.entity_id
_entity_poly.type
_entity_poly.pdbx_seq_one_letter_code
_entity_poly.pdbx_strand_id
1 'polypeptide(L)'
;MPSLDPIPTTLSDHCRQLGLVHTAEALNDLIARATQKRWSPAVLLEQLMQAELAARLHQRVERRLTDARLGRYKALADFEWSWPTQIHRPTVDRVFTLDFLAQRENVIIVAPHGLGKTMLAKNLVHQAILAGHSARLLTAADLILDLTSQDTARALHRRLRTYLRPSLLAID
;
A
#
# COMPACT_ATOMS: atom_id res chain seq x y z
N MET A 1 20.89 -45.08 18.56
CA MET A 1 19.80 -44.56 17.73
C MET A 1 19.72 -43.07 17.99
N PRO A 2 20.05 -42.17 17.04
CA PRO A 2 19.83 -40.75 17.26
C PRO A 2 18.33 -40.54 17.28
N SER A 3 17.80 -39.98 18.36
CA SER A 3 16.42 -39.48 18.44
C SER A 3 16.29 -38.34 17.42
N LEU A 4 15.47 -38.56 16.43
CA LEU A 4 15.01 -37.47 15.59
C LEU A 4 14.22 -36.52 16.49
N ASP A 5 14.86 -35.44 16.91
CA ASP A 5 14.16 -34.29 17.55
C ASP A 5 13.00 -33.87 16.68
N PRO A 6 11.90 -33.44 17.29
CA PRO A 6 10.71 -33.01 16.52
C PRO A 6 11.07 -31.88 15.58
N ILE A 7 11.26 -32.24 14.31
CA ILE A 7 11.57 -31.34 13.18
C ILE A 7 10.70 -30.07 13.09
N PRO A 8 9.43 -30.02 13.61
CA PRO A 8 8.58 -28.85 13.45
C PRO A 8 9.02 -27.59 14.21
N THR A 9 9.57 -27.69 15.40
CA THR A 9 9.94 -26.53 16.22
C THR A 9 11.18 -25.81 15.71
N THR A 10 12.21 -26.55 15.35
CA THR A 10 13.46 -25.98 14.81
C THR A 10 13.27 -25.33 13.44
N LEU A 11 12.47 -25.92 12.54
CA LEU A 11 12.26 -25.36 11.21
C LEU A 11 11.43 -24.06 11.27
N SER A 12 10.39 -24.03 12.09
CA SER A 12 9.59 -22.81 12.32
C SER A 12 10.44 -21.70 12.92
N ASP A 13 11.35 -22.03 13.87
CA ASP A 13 12.23 -21.05 14.49
C ASP A 13 13.28 -20.52 13.50
N HIS A 14 13.83 -21.37 12.65
CA HIS A 14 14.72 -20.94 11.57
C HIS A 14 14.00 -20.03 10.58
N CYS A 15 12.76 -20.34 10.20
CA CYS A 15 11.95 -19.46 9.36
C CYS A 15 11.77 -18.08 10.01
N ARG A 16 11.45 -18.01 11.30
CA ARG A 16 11.33 -16.74 12.04
C ARG A 16 12.65 -15.97 12.10
N GLN A 17 13.77 -16.63 12.37
CA GLN A 17 15.09 -15.99 12.38
C GLN A 17 15.48 -15.40 11.01
N LEU A 18 15.07 -16.07 9.93
CA LEU A 18 15.22 -15.56 8.55
C LEU A 18 14.18 -14.49 8.18
N GLY A 19 13.29 -14.13 9.09
CA GLY A 19 12.22 -13.16 8.83
C GLY A 19 11.08 -13.73 7.96
N LEU A 20 10.98 -15.05 7.79
CA LEU A 20 9.91 -15.74 7.08
C LEU A 20 8.76 -16.07 8.04
N VAL A 21 8.15 -15.02 8.61
CA VAL A 21 7.18 -15.16 9.71
C VAL A 21 5.93 -15.91 9.24
N HIS A 22 5.39 -15.55 8.10
CA HIS A 22 4.16 -16.16 7.57
C HIS A 22 4.40 -17.59 7.07
N THR A 23 5.59 -17.86 6.54
CA THR A 23 6.01 -19.24 6.26
C THR A 23 6.02 -20.08 7.53
N ALA A 24 6.58 -19.55 8.65
CA ALA A 24 6.62 -20.25 9.92
C ALA A 24 5.20 -20.55 10.47
N GLU A 25 4.27 -19.63 10.30
CA GLU A 25 2.86 -19.79 10.70
C GLU A 25 2.11 -20.83 9.86
N ALA A 26 2.34 -20.83 8.53
CA ALA A 26 1.66 -21.72 7.59
C ALA A 26 2.32 -23.11 7.48
N LEU A 27 3.51 -23.29 8.05
CA LEU A 27 4.39 -24.44 7.81
C LEU A 27 3.71 -25.79 8.07
N ASN A 28 3.12 -25.97 9.25
CA ASN A 28 2.51 -27.24 9.66
C ASN A 28 1.30 -27.60 8.80
N ASP A 29 0.46 -26.62 8.47
CA ASP A 29 -0.71 -26.81 7.63
C ASP A 29 -0.32 -27.16 6.18
N LEU A 30 0.69 -26.52 5.62
CA LEU A 30 1.19 -26.81 4.29
C LEU A 30 1.88 -28.17 4.20
N ILE A 31 2.62 -28.58 5.22
CA ILE A 31 3.22 -29.93 5.30
C ILE A 31 2.11 -31.00 5.37
N ALA A 32 1.10 -30.81 6.21
CA ALA A 32 -0.03 -31.73 6.30
C ALA A 32 -0.77 -31.88 4.96
N ARG A 33 -1.05 -30.77 4.29
CA ARG A 33 -1.66 -30.75 2.95
C ARG A 33 -0.75 -31.40 1.89
N ALA A 34 0.55 -31.15 1.95
CA ALA A 34 1.51 -31.76 1.03
C ALA A 34 1.54 -33.30 1.17
N THR A 35 1.52 -33.80 2.40
CA THR A 35 1.46 -35.24 2.69
C THR A 35 0.16 -35.84 2.16
N GLN A 36 -0.98 -35.23 2.46
CA GLN A 36 -2.30 -35.68 2.01
C GLN A 36 -2.42 -35.72 0.48
N LYS A 37 -1.92 -34.65 -0.19
CA LYS A 37 -2.01 -34.53 -1.64
C LYS A 37 -0.81 -35.09 -2.39
N ARG A 38 0.15 -35.69 -1.69
CA ARG A 38 1.39 -36.25 -2.25
C ARG A 38 2.15 -35.22 -3.13
N TRP A 39 2.28 -34.00 -2.63
CA TRP A 39 3.05 -32.99 -3.34
C TRP A 39 4.53 -33.37 -3.43
N SER A 40 5.17 -32.94 -4.53
CA SER A 40 6.63 -33.02 -4.58
C SER A 40 7.26 -31.98 -3.63
N PRO A 41 8.49 -32.17 -3.18
CA PRO A 41 9.19 -31.16 -2.35
C PRO A 41 9.24 -29.78 -3.00
N ALA A 42 9.38 -29.70 -4.32
CA ALA A 42 9.40 -28.45 -5.06
C ALA A 42 8.07 -27.70 -4.96
N VAL A 43 6.94 -28.41 -5.08
CA VAL A 43 5.60 -27.83 -4.93
C VAL A 43 5.37 -27.33 -3.51
N LEU A 44 5.80 -28.07 -2.50
CA LEU A 44 5.70 -27.62 -1.10
C LEU A 44 6.49 -26.31 -0.88
N LEU A 45 7.74 -26.26 -1.35
CA LEU A 45 8.56 -25.05 -1.24
C LEU A 45 7.93 -23.86 -1.97
N GLU A 46 7.40 -24.09 -3.16
CA GLU A 46 6.71 -23.04 -3.92
C GLU A 46 5.50 -22.50 -3.15
N GLN A 47 4.66 -23.36 -2.59
CA GLN A 47 3.50 -22.95 -1.79
C GLN A 47 3.91 -22.18 -0.53
N LEU A 48 5.00 -22.56 0.14
CA LEU A 48 5.54 -21.83 1.28
C LEU A 48 6.01 -20.42 0.88
N MET A 49 6.74 -20.31 -0.23
CA MET A 49 7.21 -19.02 -0.74
C MET A 49 6.06 -18.12 -1.21
N GLN A 50 5.06 -18.69 -1.87
CA GLN A 50 3.86 -17.96 -2.30
C GLN A 50 3.09 -17.42 -1.09
N ALA A 51 2.92 -18.20 -0.03
CA ALA A 51 2.25 -17.77 1.19
C ALA A 51 2.98 -16.57 1.83
N GLU A 52 4.31 -16.62 1.94
CA GLU A 52 5.12 -15.53 2.47
C GLU A 52 5.02 -14.27 1.62
N LEU A 53 5.14 -14.40 0.28
CA LEU A 53 5.05 -13.29 -0.65
C LEU A 53 3.69 -12.61 -0.59
N ALA A 54 2.60 -13.39 -0.59
CA ALA A 54 1.24 -12.86 -0.52
C ALA A 54 1.02 -12.08 0.80
N ALA A 55 1.44 -12.64 1.93
CA ALA A 55 1.31 -12.00 3.22
C ALA A 55 2.14 -10.71 3.31
N ARG A 56 3.38 -10.71 2.81
CA ARG A 56 4.22 -9.49 2.75
C ARG A 56 3.63 -8.41 1.86
N LEU A 57 3.05 -8.79 0.73
CA LEU A 57 2.37 -7.84 -0.16
C LEU A 57 1.17 -7.22 0.55
N HIS A 58 0.35 -8.05 1.20
CA HIS A 58 -0.80 -7.58 1.97
C HIS A 58 -0.38 -6.60 3.09
N GLN A 59 0.57 -6.98 3.94
CA GLN A 59 1.10 -6.12 4.98
C GLN A 59 1.69 -4.80 4.45
N ARG A 60 2.35 -4.85 3.28
CA ARG A 60 2.89 -3.65 2.63
C ARG A 60 1.78 -2.70 2.21
N VAL A 61 0.68 -3.23 1.65
CA VAL A 61 -0.49 -2.43 1.28
C VAL A 61 -1.13 -1.82 2.53
N GLU A 62 -1.41 -2.62 3.55
CA GLU A 62 -1.99 -2.17 4.81
C GLU A 62 -1.17 -1.05 5.47
N ARG A 63 0.16 -1.23 5.55
CA ARG A 63 1.04 -0.20 6.08
C ARG A 63 0.98 1.08 5.25
N ARG A 64 0.98 0.98 3.92
CA ARG A 64 0.88 2.15 3.04
C ARG A 64 -0.46 2.87 3.18
N LEU A 65 -1.57 2.14 3.33
CA LEU A 65 -2.88 2.72 3.59
C LEU A 65 -2.90 3.49 4.92
N THR A 66 -2.30 2.93 5.97
CA THR A 66 -2.15 3.60 7.26
C THR A 66 -1.31 4.87 7.14
N ASP A 67 -0.15 4.77 6.47
CA ASP A 67 0.77 5.90 6.27
C ASP A 67 0.18 7.02 5.39
N ALA A 68 -0.72 6.67 4.48
CA ALA A 68 -1.39 7.60 3.57
C ALA A 68 -2.36 8.54 4.28
N ARG A 69 -2.84 8.19 5.48
CA ARG A 69 -3.74 9.01 6.31
C ARG A 69 -5.04 9.41 5.61
N LEU A 70 -5.62 8.49 4.86
CA LEU A 70 -6.85 8.79 4.08
C LEU A 70 -8.05 9.17 4.98
N GLY A 71 -8.06 8.72 6.26
CA GLY A 71 -9.18 8.90 7.15
C GLY A 71 -10.45 8.23 6.59
N ARG A 72 -11.61 8.78 6.94
CA ARG A 72 -12.88 8.33 6.34
C ARG A 72 -12.95 8.81 4.88
N TYR A 73 -13.25 7.91 3.97
CA TYR A 73 -13.54 8.25 2.58
C TYR A 73 -14.63 7.33 2.02
N LYS A 74 -15.32 7.83 1.01
CA LYS A 74 -16.27 7.03 0.24
C LYS A 74 -15.55 6.41 -0.95
N ALA A 75 -15.90 5.19 -1.31
CA ALA A 75 -15.37 4.54 -2.50
C ALA A 75 -15.76 5.31 -3.77
N LEU A 76 -14.95 5.20 -4.82
CA LEU A 76 -15.26 5.82 -6.11
C LEU A 76 -16.57 5.31 -6.72
N ALA A 77 -16.97 4.08 -6.37
CA ALA A 77 -18.26 3.51 -6.76
C ALA A 77 -19.46 4.32 -6.26
N ASP A 78 -19.30 5.02 -5.12
CA ASP A 78 -20.33 5.87 -4.54
C ASP A 78 -20.29 7.32 -5.06
N PHE A 79 -19.44 7.59 -6.06
CA PHE A 79 -19.35 8.92 -6.66
C PHE A 79 -20.55 9.16 -7.59
N GLU A 80 -21.29 10.25 -7.31
CA GLU A 80 -22.45 10.66 -8.10
C GLU A 80 -22.02 11.33 -9.40
N TRP A 81 -21.96 10.54 -10.49
CA TRP A 81 -21.48 11.02 -11.79
C TRP A 81 -22.47 11.93 -12.53
N SER A 82 -23.74 11.93 -12.12
CA SER A 82 -24.75 12.85 -12.66
C SER A 82 -24.58 14.28 -12.11
N TRP A 83 -23.82 14.41 -11.04
CA TRP A 83 -23.51 15.68 -10.38
C TRP A 83 -22.06 15.73 -9.91
N PRO A 84 -21.23 16.67 -10.39
CA PRO A 84 -21.53 17.87 -11.18
C PRO A 84 -21.70 17.56 -12.69
N THR A 85 -22.55 18.36 -13.35
CA THR A 85 -22.90 18.18 -14.78
C THR A 85 -21.74 18.42 -15.73
N GLN A 86 -20.64 19.03 -15.28
CA GLN A 86 -19.47 19.36 -16.09
C GLN A 86 -18.26 18.45 -15.84
N ILE A 87 -18.42 17.34 -15.09
CA ILE A 87 -17.33 16.39 -14.92
C ILE A 87 -17.12 15.58 -16.20
N HIS A 88 -15.89 15.59 -16.71
CA HIS A 88 -15.53 14.78 -17.88
C HIS A 88 -14.99 13.43 -17.42
N ARG A 89 -15.89 12.47 -17.25
CA ARG A 89 -15.58 11.12 -16.73
C ARG A 89 -14.39 10.45 -17.44
N PRO A 90 -14.26 10.46 -18.77
CA PRO A 90 -13.10 9.84 -19.45
C PRO A 90 -11.76 10.43 -19.00
N THR A 91 -11.70 11.73 -18.67
CA THR A 91 -10.48 12.36 -18.13
C THR A 91 -10.19 11.84 -16.73
N VAL A 92 -11.21 11.70 -15.88
CA VAL A 92 -11.04 11.12 -14.54
C VAL A 92 -10.59 9.66 -14.66
N ASP A 93 -11.24 8.85 -15.49
CA ASP A 93 -10.88 7.44 -15.71
C ASP A 93 -9.41 7.33 -16.17
N ARG A 94 -8.94 8.21 -17.06
CA ARG A 94 -7.54 8.28 -17.49
C ARG A 94 -6.58 8.63 -16.34
N VAL A 95 -6.96 9.52 -15.43
CA VAL A 95 -6.13 9.83 -14.25
C VAL A 95 -6.00 8.61 -13.35
N PHE A 96 -7.05 7.80 -13.25
CA PHE A 96 -7.05 6.56 -12.44
C PHE A 96 -6.25 5.40 -13.06
N THR A 97 -5.78 5.49 -14.31
CA THR A 97 -4.76 4.56 -14.87
C THR A 97 -3.39 4.75 -14.22
N LEU A 98 -3.14 5.92 -13.60
CA LEU A 98 -1.88 6.31 -12.95
C LEU A 98 -0.69 6.51 -13.91
N ASP A 99 -0.93 6.58 -15.22
CA ASP A 99 0.12 6.76 -16.22
C ASP A 99 0.91 8.06 -16.00
N PHE A 100 0.26 9.09 -15.47
CA PHE A 100 0.88 10.38 -15.11
C PHE A 100 2.06 10.21 -14.12
N LEU A 101 2.07 9.16 -13.29
CA LEU A 101 3.19 8.89 -12.38
C LEU A 101 4.45 8.48 -13.15
N ALA A 102 4.30 7.63 -14.16
CA ALA A 102 5.41 7.21 -15.02
C ALA A 102 5.93 8.38 -15.88
N GLN A 103 5.02 9.24 -16.33
CA GLN A 103 5.30 10.44 -17.13
C GLN A 103 5.81 11.62 -16.28
N ARG A 104 5.79 11.51 -14.95
CA ARG A 104 6.16 12.59 -14.01
C ARG A 104 5.33 13.85 -14.18
N GLU A 105 4.06 13.67 -14.50
CA GLU A 105 3.10 14.75 -14.64
C GLU A 105 2.36 15.04 -13.33
N ASN A 106 1.80 16.24 -13.22
CA ASN A 106 0.97 16.64 -12.10
C ASN A 106 -0.51 16.62 -12.51
N VAL A 107 -1.36 16.26 -11.57
CA VAL A 107 -2.82 16.33 -11.71
C VAL A 107 -3.34 17.46 -10.85
N ILE A 108 -4.11 18.39 -11.44
CA ILE A 108 -4.76 19.49 -10.73
C ILE A 108 -6.27 19.31 -10.88
N ILE A 109 -6.97 19.21 -9.75
CA ILE A 109 -8.43 19.07 -9.69
C ILE A 109 -9.02 20.41 -9.28
N VAL A 110 -9.68 21.09 -10.20
CA VAL A 110 -10.32 22.39 -9.99
C VAL A 110 -11.83 22.26 -10.10
N ALA A 111 -12.55 22.63 -9.05
CA ALA A 111 -14.01 22.65 -9.04
C ALA A 111 -14.51 23.50 -7.84
N PRO A 112 -15.73 24.01 -7.85
CA PRO A 112 -16.37 24.63 -6.70
C PRO A 112 -16.39 23.72 -5.47
N HIS A 113 -16.67 24.31 -4.30
CA HIS A 113 -16.77 23.56 -3.04
C HIS A 113 -17.91 22.51 -3.11
N GLY A 114 -17.73 21.37 -2.42
CA GLY A 114 -18.78 20.33 -2.32
C GLY A 114 -18.87 19.36 -3.49
N LEU A 115 -18.13 19.54 -4.59
CA LEU A 115 -18.22 18.72 -5.80
C LEU A 115 -17.31 17.48 -5.81
N GLY A 116 -16.86 16.99 -4.67
CA GLY A 116 -16.17 15.70 -4.56
C GLY A 116 -14.68 15.70 -4.86
N LYS A 117 -13.98 16.87 -4.96
CA LYS A 117 -12.51 16.93 -5.19
C LYS A 117 -11.72 16.07 -4.21
N THR A 118 -11.98 16.25 -2.91
CA THR A 118 -11.34 15.47 -1.84
C THR A 118 -11.63 13.98 -1.97
N MET A 119 -12.84 13.61 -2.38
CA MET A 119 -13.21 12.21 -2.63
C MET A 119 -12.39 11.61 -3.78
N LEU A 120 -12.26 12.33 -4.89
CA LEU A 120 -11.44 11.90 -6.02
C LEU A 120 -9.96 11.79 -5.63
N ALA A 121 -9.40 12.79 -4.91
CA ALA A 121 -8.02 12.76 -4.43
C ALA A 121 -7.76 11.57 -3.51
N LYS A 122 -8.64 11.28 -2.56
CA LYS A 122 -8.53 10.13 -1.66
C LYS A 122 -8.58 8.80 -2.41
N ASN A 123 -9.51 8.64 -3.36
CA ASN A 123 -9.59 7.44 -4.17
C ASN A 123 -8.37 7.26 -5.09
N LEU A 124 -7.82 8.35 -5.64
CA LEU A 124 -6.60 8.29 -6.44
C LEU A 124 -5.40 7.82 -5.62
N VAL A 125 -5.23 8.35 -4.39
CA VAL A 125 -4.19 7.88 -3.46
C VAL A 125 -4.39 6.41 -3.10
N HIS A 126 -5.62 5.99 -2.81
CA HIS A 126 -5.94 4.59 -2.53
C HIS A 126 -5.59 3.68 -3.72
N GLN A 127 -6.02 4.07 -4.94
CA GLN A 127 -5.72 3.33 -6.17
C GLN A 127 -4.20 3.21 -6.39
N ALA A 128 -3.44 4.29 -6.18
CA ALA A 128 -1.98 4.26 -6.30
C ALA A 128 -1.34 3.26 -5.32
N ILE A 129 -1.84 3.17 -4.09
CA ILE A 129 -1.36 2.21 -3.09
C ILE A 129 -1.66 0.77 -3.53
N LEU A 130 -2.87 0.50 -4.02
CA LEU A 130 -3.24 -0.83 -4.53
C LEU A 130 -2.40 -1.24 -5.75
N ALA A 131 -2.04 -0.27 -6.60
CA ALA A 131 -1.12 -0.47 -7.72
C ALA A 131 0.35 -0.62 -7.31
N GLY A 132 0.66 -0.60 -6.00
CA GLY A 132 2.00 -0.82 -5.48
C GLY A 132 2.85 0.45 -5.32
N HIS A 133 2.32 1.63 -5.58
CA HIS A 133 3.01 2.90 -5.35
C HIS A 133 2.98 3.30 -3.88
N SER A 134 3.94 4.11 -3.45
CA SER A 134 3.86 4.83 -2.18
C SER A 134 3.09 6.13 -2.40
N ALA A 135 2.07 6.37 -1.59
CA ALA A 135 1.26 7.57 -1.73
C ALA A 135 0.90 8.17 -0.37
N ARG A 136 0.66 9.48 -0.34
CA ARG A 136 0.30 10.22 0.87
C ARG A 136 -0.68 11.33 0.54
N LEU A 137 -1.64 11.53 1.43
CA LEU A 137 -2.57 12.65 1.40
C LEU A 137 -2.33 13.55 2.61
N LEU A 138 -2.40 14.86 2.43
CA LEU A 138 -2.42 15.84 3.51
C LEU A 138 -3.16 17.09 3.03
N THR A 139 -3.57 17.92 3.97
CA THR A 139 -4.11 19.25 3.63
C THR A 139 -2.98 20.25 3.39
N ALA A 140 -3.26 21.29 2.59
CA ALA A 140 -2.30 22.38 2.40
C ALA A 140 -1.96 23.07 3.73
N ALA A 141 -2.94 23.21 4.62
CA ALA A 141 -2.73 23.79 5.95
C ALA A 141 -1.75 22.94 6.80
N ASP A 142 -1.93 21.61 6.85
CA ASP A 142 -1.04 20.73 7.57
C ASP A 142 0.39 20.77 7.01
N LEU A 143 0.52 20.82 5.68
CA LEU A 143 1.83 20.92 5.03
C LEU A 143 2.55 22.21 5.42
N ILE A 144 1.86 23.34 5.32
CA ILE A 144 2.42 24.65 5.66
C ILE A 144 2.82 24.67 7.12
N LEU A 145 1.91 24.29 8.02
CA LEU A 145 2.17 24.28 9.46
C LEU A 145 3.39 23.42 9.82
N ASP A 146 3.47 22.22 9.23
CA ASP A 146 4.59 21.30 9.49
C ASP A 146 5.93 21.83 8.94
N LEU A 147 5.93 22.51 7.80
CA LEU A 147 7.15 23.08 7.22
C LEU A 147 7.58 24.35 7.97
N THR A 148 6.65 25.20 8.38
CA THR A 148 6.96 26.44 9.10
C THR A 148 7.34 26.22 10.56
N SER A 149 7.00 25.07 11.14
CA SER A 149 7.40 24.69 12.50
C SER A 149 8.86 24.25 12.63
N GLN A 150 9.63 24.24 11.54
CA GLN A 150 11.03 23.80 11.56
C GLN A 150 11.96 24.96 11.92
N ASP A 151 12.68 24.86 13.04
CA ASP A 151 13.52 25.94 13.58
C ASP A 151 14.83 26.18 12.78
N THR A 152 15.25 25.24 11.95
CA THR A 152 16.49 25.35 11.19
C THR A 152 16.33 24.96 9.73
N ALA A 153 17.10 25.58 8.84
CA ALA A 153 17.13 25.22 7.42
C ALA A 153 17.44 23.73 7.19
N ARG A 154 18.29 23.12 8.03
CA ARG A 154 18.62 21.69 7.94
C ARG A 154 17.44 20.81 8.34
N ALA A 155 16.69 21.19 9.35
CA ALA A 155 15.46 20.48 9.76
C ALA A 155 14.40 20.61 8.67
N LEU A 156 14.16 21.80 8.14
CA LEU A 156 13.25 22.05 7.03
C LEU A 156 13.63 21.19 5.79
N HIS A 157 14.88 21.18 5.40
CA HIS A 157 15.34 20.39 4.25
C HIS A 157 15.10 18.88 4.46
N ARG A 158 15.38 18.37 5.66
CA ARG A 158 15.10 16.97 6.03
C ARG A 158 13.61 16.68 5.98
N ARG A 159 12.77 17.62 6.46
CA ARG A 159 11.31 17.48 6.45
C ARG A 159 10.74 17.48 5.04
N LEU A 160 11.18 18.39 4.18
CA LEU A 160 10.82 18.41 2.76
C LEU A 160 11.13 17.07 2.07
N ARG A 161 12.28 16.47 2.33
CA ARG A 161 12.61 15.14 1.79
C ARG A 161 11.56 14.07 2.16
N THR A 162 10.89 14.16 3.30
CA THR A 162 9.84 13.18 3.66
C THR A 162 8.59 13.33 2.81
N TYR A 163 8.31 14.53 2.31
CA TYR A 163 7.21 14.80 1.37
C TYR A 163 7.54 14.46 -0.08
N LEU A 164 8.82 14.46 -0.43
CA LEU A 164 9.31 14.09 -1.77
C LEU A 164 9.56 12.59 -1.95
N ARG A 165 9.45 11.78 -0.88
CA ARG A 165 9.67 10.33 -0.92
C ARG A 165 8.54 9.54 -1.58
N PRO A 166 7.25 9.83 -1.31
CA PRO A 166 6.16 9.11 -1.95
C PRO A 166 6.16 9.28 -3.46
N SER A 167 5.73 8.24 -4.18
CA SER A 167 5.52 8.31 -5.63
C SER A 167 4.37 9.25 -5.99
N LEU A 168 3.38 9.38 -5.09
CA LEU A 168 2.26 10.30 -5.22
C LEU A 168 2.09 11.09 -3.92
N LEU A 169 2.13 12.41 -4.00
CA LEU A 169 1.74 13.31 -2.92
C LEU A 169 0.48 14.06 -3.36
N ALA A 170 -0.62 13.84 -2.65
CA ALA A 170 -1.86 14.59 -2.84
C ALA A 170 -1.98 15.67 -1.77
N ILE A 171 -2.25 16.89 -2.19
CA ILE A 171 -2.44 18.07 -1.32
C ILE A 171 -3.87 18.57 -1.56
N ASP A 172 -4.71 18.56 -0.51
CA ASP A 172 -6.12 18.95 -0.54
C ASP A 172 -6.32 20.30 0.12
#